data_35d57730605054d27b906c4ad6eb4a68
#
_entry.id   35d57730605054d27b906c4ad6eb4a68
#
_cell.length_a   1.000
_cell.length_b   1.000
_cell.length_c   1.000
_cell.angle_alpha   90.00
_cell.angle_beta   90.00
_cell.angle_gamma   90.00
#
_symmetry.space_group_name_H-M   'P 1'
#
loop_
_entity.id
_entity.type
_entity.pdbx_description
1 polymer ?
#
loop_
_entity_poly.entity_id
_entity_poly.type
_entity_poly.pdbx_seq_one_letter_code
_entity_poly.pdbx_strand_id
1 'polypeptide(L)'
;IGVGRQYEEHLKLQQKKTADTIATGLSQQYNFSTGKWNIDYIHGYGMYALNEGYIVKVYDNSGNVVWDAENHDMTLCHKIMDNIITKMKEKRPEIKGSFYKYDYDLVNNDTKVGVAKISYYSPYSMNEIDFKFLDALNKLLLVLGVGAVVVAGISGYFLAKYISNPIEKVTDTTRKISEGNYNIEMKNNIKTKELLELKNAVNQMAYNLKNQEM
;
A
#
# COMPACT_ATOMS: atom_id res chain seq x y z
N ILE A 1 6.17 17.06 -5.88
CA ILE A 1 7.62 16.95 -6.25
C ILE A 1 8.48 16.56 -5.04
N GLY A 2 8.13 16.95 -3.78
CA GLY A 2 8.93 16.64 -2.57
C GLY A 2 8.83 15.18 -2.09
N VAL A 3 7.64 14.59 -2.08
CA VAL A 3 7.39 13.26 -1.49
C VAL A 3 8.09 12.14 -2.29
N GLY A 4 8.10 12.22 -3.62
CA GLY A 4 8.76 11.22 -4.46
C GLY A 4 10.28 11.16 -4.24
N ARG A 5 10.94 12.32 -4.14
CA ARG A 5 12.39 12.41 -3.91
C ARG A 5 12.79 11.90 -2.53
N GLN A 6 12.02 12.22 -1.49
CA GLN A 6 12.27 11.70 -0.14
C GLN A 6 12.09 10.18 -0.07
N TYR A 7 11.10 9.66 -0.80
CA TYR A 7 10.88 8.22 -0.88
C TYR A 7 12.02 7.50 -1.61
N GLU A 8 12.52 8.04 -2.73
CA GLU A 8 13.68 7.48 -3.44
C GLU A 8 14.96 7.49 -2.57
N GLU A 9 15.21 8.56 -1.84
CA GLU A 9 16.35 8.64 -0.92
C GLU A 9 16.23 7.62 0.23
N HIS A 10 15.02 7.47 0.77
CA HIS A 10 14.77 6.45 1.79
C HIS A 10 15.04 5.03 1.27
N LEU A 11 14.57 4.71 0.07
CA LEU A 11 14.84 3.41 -0.56
C LEU A 11 16.33 3.16 -0.78
N LYS A 12 17.08 4.15 -1.29
CA LYS A 12 18.53 4.05 -1.47
C LYS A 12 19.25 3.78 -0.15
N LEU A 13 18.84 4.49 0.91
CA LEU A 13 19.43 4.30 2.23
C LEU A 13 19.14 2.90 2.79
N GLN A 14 17.91 2.42 2.61
CA GLN A 14 17.50 1.09 3.03
C GLN A 14 18.28 -0.01 2.28
N GLN A 15 18.44 0.14 0.95
CA GLN A 15 19.23 -0.79 0.14
C GLN A 15 20.69 -0.83 0.58
N LYS A 16 21.28 0.34 0.84
CA LYS A 16 22.66 0.41 1.35
C LYS A 16 22.78 -0.30 2.69
N LYS A 17 21.85 -0.08 3.62
CA LYS A 17 21.83 -0.74 4.93
C LYS A 17 21.70 -2.27 4.79
N THR A 18 20.91 -2.75 3.85
CA THR A 18 20.78 -4.19 3.56
C THR A 18 22.11 -4.74 3.02
N ALA A 19 22.77 -4.04 2.10
CA ALA A 19 24.07 -4.44 1.58
C ALA A 19 25.15 -4.45 2.66
N ASP A 20 25.17 -3.47 3.59
CA ASP A 20 26.04 -3.47 4.78
C ASP A 20 25.76 -4.69 5.66
N THR A 21 24.50 -5.06 5.87
CA THR A 21 24.12 -6.25 6.64
C THR A 21 24.61 -7.54 5.97
N ILE A 22 24.49 -7.62 4.64
CA ILE A 22 25.01 -8.76 3.85
C ILE A 22 26.53 -8.86 4.03
N ALA A 23 27.26 -7.75 3.88
CA ALA A 23 28.70 -7.72 4.04
C ALA A 23 29.13 -8.15 5.46
N THR A 24 28.44 -7.66 6.49
CA THR A 24 28.69 -8.03 7.89
C THR A 24 28.47 -9.53 8.11
N GLY A 25 27.37 -10.10 7.61
CA GLY A 25 27.09 -11.53 7.73
C GLY A 25 28.15 -12.39 7.02
N LEU A 26 28.65 -11.94 5.89
CA LEU A 26 29.74 -12.63 5.16
C LEU A 26 31.07 -12.54 5.90
N SER A 27 31.41 -11.40 6.50
CA SER A 27 32.69 -11.22 7.20
C SER A 27 32.84 -12.18 8.39
N GLN A 28 31.74 -12.51 9.06
CA GLN A 28 31.72 -13.45 10.18
C GLN A 28 32.04 -14.91 9.78
N GLN A 29 32.08 -15.21 8.48
CA GLN A 29 32.31 -16.57 7.97
C GLN A 29 33.80 -16.88 7.77
N TYR A 30 34.69 -15.95 8.10
CA TYR A 30 36.12 -16.21 8.13
C TYR A 30 36.54 -16.77 9.50
N ASN A 31 37.16 -17.93 9.48
CA ASN A 31 37.66 -18.59 10.67
C ASN A 31 39.16 -18.30 10.86
N PHE A 32 39.53 -17.47 11.84
CA PHE A 32 40.89 -17.09 12.14
C PHE A 32 41.77 -18.28 12.59
N SER A 33 41.19 -19.30 13.24
CA SER A 33 41.95 -20.45 13.74
C SER A 33 42.43 -21.35 12.60
N THR A 34 41.65 -21.40 11.50
CA THR A 34 41.97 -22.26 10.34
C THR A 34 42.48 -21.47 9.14
N GLY A 35 42.31 -20.15 9.12
CA GLY A 35 42.59 -19.26 8.00
C GLY A 35 41.66 -19.51 6.78
N LYS A 36 40.49 -20.10 6.99
CA LYS A 36 39.57 -20.51 5.92
C LYS A 36 38.21 -19.86 6.04
N TRP A 37 37.57 -19.72 4.87
CA TRP A 37 36.19 -19.30 4.76
C TRP A 37 35.22 -20.47 4.87
N ASN A 38 34.07 -20.26 5.49
CA ASN A 38 32.96 -21.21 5.49
C ASN A 38 32.18 -21.07 4.15
N ILE A 39 32.63 -21.79 3.12
CA ILE A 39 32.11 -21.67 1.75
C ILE A 39 30.64 -22.09 1.67
N ASP A 40 30.21 -23.12 2.40
CA ASP A 40 28.83 -23.58 2.38
C ASP A 40 27.86 -22.50 2.89
N TYR A 41 28.25 -21.81 3.96
CA TYR A 41 27.45 -20.70 4.48
C TYR A 41 27.44 -19.51 3.50
N ILE A 42 28.61 -19.15 2.96
CA ILE A 42 28.73 -18.04 1.99
C ILE A 42 27.86 -18.34 0.76
N HIS A 43 27.86 -19.59 0.30
CA HIS A 43 26.99 -20.01 -0.81
C HIS A 43 25.51 -19.83 -0.47
N GLY A 44 25.03 -20.38 0.63
CA GLY A 44 23.63 -20.26 1.05
C GLY A 44 23.20 -18.82 1.25
N TYR A 45 24.06 -18.02 1.91
CA TYR A 45 23.78 -16.61 2.17
C TYR A 45 23.86 -15.76 0.91
N GLY A 46 24.77 -16.03 0.00
CA GLY A 46 24.88 -15.38 -1.30
C GLY A 46 23.67 -15.67 -2.20
N MET A 47 23.16 -16.90 -2.19
CA MET A 47 21.93 -17.26 -2.91
C MET A 47 20.70 -16.61 -2.29
N TYR A 48 20.63 -16.47 -0.97
CA TYR A 48 19.61 -15.68 -0.30
C TYR A 48 19.68 -14.22 -0.73
N ALA A 49 20.86 -13.60 -0.70
CA ALA A 49 21.07 -12.23 -1.15
C ALA A 49 20.65 -12.02 -2.60
N LEU A 50 20.93 -12.98 -3.48
CA LEU A 50 20.51 -12.94 -4.88
C LEU A 50 18.99 -12.91 -5.03
N ASN A 51 18.26 -13.71 -4.26
CA ASN A 51 16.79 -13.69 -4.24
C ASN A 51 16.22 -12.35 -3.75
N GLU A 52 16.95 -11.65 -2.87
CA GLU A 52 16.63 -10.29 -2.41
C GLU A 52 17.07 -9.19 -3.42
N GLY A 53 17.63 -9.57 -4.56
CA GLY A 53 18.07 -8.65 -5.62
C GLY A 53 19.50 -8.12 -5.47
N TYR A 54 20.35 -8.79 -4.67
CA TYR A 54 21.75 -8.42 -4.48
C TYR A 54 22.68 -9.49 -5.08
N ILE A 55 23.46 -9.11 -6.09
CA ILE A 55 24.52 -9.97 -6.66
C ILE A 55 25.78 -9.76 -5.84
N VAL A 56 26.29 -10.82 -5.23
CA VAL A 56 27.43 -10.79 -4.31
C VAL A 56 28.62 -11.51 -4.91
N LYS A 57 29.81 -10.92 -4.76
CA LYS A 57 31.08 -11.55 -5.06
C LYS A 57 32.08 -11.27 -3.93
N VAL A 58 32.66 -12.32 -3.38
CA VAL A 58 33.55 -12.26 -2.22
C VAL A 58 34.98 -12.51 -2.62
N TYR A 59 35.89 -11.65 -2.16
CA TYR A 59 37.32 -11.75 -2.34
C TYR A 59 38.04 -11.86 -1.00
N ASP A 60 39.13 -12.61 -0.95
CA ASP A 60 40.04 -12.60 0.17
C ASP A 60 40.95 -11.36 0.17
N ASN A 61 41.79 -11.20 1.19
CA ASN A 61 42.75 -10.08 1.30
C ASN A 61 43.83 -10.12 0.20
N SER A 62 44.03 -11.24 -0.46
CA SER A 62 45.00 -11.41 -1.57
C SER A 62 44.35 -11.10 -2.92
N GLY A 63 43.06 -10.81 -2.95
CA GLY A 63 42.30 -10.53 -4.16
C GLY A 63 41.79 -11.78 -4.91
N ASN A 64 41.95 -12.98 -4.31
CA ASN A 64 41.40 -14.19 -4.90
C ASN A 64 39.90 -14.27 -4.67
N VAL A 65 39.18 -14.83 -5.66
CA VAL A 65 37.73 -15.05 -5.55
C VAL A 65 37.46 -16.19 -4.58
N VAL A 66 36.76 -15.89 -3.49
CA VAL A 66 36.28 -16.86 -2.50
C VAL A 66 34.95 -17.46 -2.97
N TRP A 67 34.05 -16.58 -3.46
CA TRP A 67 32.73 -16.98 -3.98
C TRP A 67 32.20 -15.92 -4.93
N ASP A 68 31.43 -16.34 -5.94
CA ASP A 68 30.88 -15.47 -6.97
C ASP A 68 29.50 -15.98 -7.42
N ALA A 69 28.46 -15.19 -7.21
CA ALA A 69 27.10 -15.54 -7.61
C ALA A 69 26.96 -15.73 -9.11
N GLU A 70 27.63 -14.91 -9.93
CA GLU A 70 27.57 -14.99 -11.41
C GLU A 70 28.22 -16.25 -11.92
N ASN A 71 29.35 -16.66 -11.35
CA ASN A 71 30.03 -17.91 -11.73
C ASN A 71 29.27 -19.15 -11.27
N HIS A 72 28.46 -19.03 -10.21
CA HIS A 72 27.69 -20.15 -9.72
C HIS A 72 26.44 -20.40 -10.56
N ASP A 73 25.63 -19.36 -10.86
CA ASP A 73 24.46 -19.44 -11.74
C ASP A 73 24.17 -18.10 -12.40
N MET A 74 24.87 -17.84 -13.51
CA MET A 74 24.69 -16.62 -14.31
C MET A 74 23.27 -16.50 -14.86
N THR A 75 22.65 -17.62 -15.24
CA THR A 75 21.29 -17.62 -15.81
C THR A 75 20.28 -17.18 -14.78
N LEU A 76 20.41 -17.65 -13.55
CA LEU A 76 19.53 -17.25 -12.44
C LEU A 76 19.73 -15.77 -12.07
N CYS A 77 20.99 -15.30 -12.02
CA CYS A 77 21.29 -13.87 -11.78
C CYS A 77 20.60 -12.97 -12.81
N HIS A 78 20.76 -13.26 -14.10
CA HIS A 78 20.07 -12.50 -15.16
C HIS A 78 18.57 -12.57 -15.06
N LYS A 79 17.99 -13.74 -14.84
CA LYS A 79 16.55 -13.93 -14.72
C LYS A 79 15.95 -13.13 -13.57
N ILE A 80 16.62 -13.12 -12.41
CA ILE A 80 16.15 -12.33 -11.24
C ILE A 80 16.23 -10.84 -11.54
N MET A 81 17.36 -10.36 -12.09
CA MET A 81 17.54 -8.94 -12.40
C MET A 81 16.57 -8.44 -13.47
N ASP A 82 16.39 -9.19 -14.55
CA ASP A 82 15.44 -8.86 -15.62
C ASP A 82 14.01 -8.81 -15.11
N ASN A 83 13.65 -9.73 -14.21
CA ASN A 83 12.33 -9.74 -13.57
C ASN A 83 12.12 -8.49 -12.70
N ILE A 84 13.12 -8.09 -11.90
CA ILE A 84 13.09 -6.86 -11.10
C ILE A 84 12.92 -5.64 -12.00
N ILE A 85 13.73 -5.51 -13.05
CA ILE A 85 13.70 -4.37 -13.97
C ILE A 85 12.37 -4.29 -14.72
N THR A 86 11.86 -5.42 -15.20
CA THR A 86 10.58 -5.50 -15.94
C THR A 86 9.43 -5.09 -15.06
N LYS A 87 9.34 -5.67 -13.86
CA LYS A 87 8.28 -5.32 -12.89
C LYS A 87 8.35 -3.86 -12.44
N MET A 88 9.56 -3.31 -12.34
CA MET A 88 9.71 -1.89 -12.07
C MET A 88 9.12 -1.02 -13.17
N LYS A 89 9.50 -1.28 -14.42
CA LYS A 89 9.01 -0.51 -15.57
C LYS A 89 7.48 -0.58 -15.69
N GLU A 90 6.89 -1.71 -15.33
CA GLU A 90 5.43 -1.89 -15.34
C GLU A 90 4.72 -1.14 -14.19
N LYS A 91 5.26 -1.24 -12.97
CA LYS A 91 4.60 -0.73 -11.76
C LYS A 91 4.93 0.73 -11.44
N ARG A 92 6.13 1.17 -11.80
CA ARG A 92 6.66 2.51 -11.48
C ARG A 92 7.49 3.07 -12.64
N PRO A 93 6.87 3.34 -13.80
CA PRO A 93 7.57 3.82 -14.99
C PRO A 93 8.25 5.19 -14.79
N GLU A 94 7.81 5.94 -13.78
CA GLU A 94 8.37 7.24 -13.41
C GLU A 94 9.73 7.15 -12.70
N ILE A 95 10.09 5.99 -12.14
CA ILE A 95 11.35 5.78 -11.42
C ILE A 95 12.40 5.25 -12.39
N LYS A 96 13.45 6.05 -12.63
CA LYS A 96 14.62 5.64 -13.41
C LYS A 96 15.65 5.01 -12.48
N GLY A 97 15.63 3.71 -12.36
CA GLY A 97 16.64 2.98 -11.61
C GLY A 97 17.90 2.71 -12.46
N SER A 98 19.00 2.44 -11.77
CA SER A 98 20.29 2.07 -12.36
C SER A 98 20.95 0.96 -11.56
N PHE A 99 21.84 0.21 -12.22
CA PHE A 99 22.69 -0.74 -11.52
C PHE A 99 23.81 0.00 -10.78
N TYR A 100 23.95 -0.32 -9.50
CA TYR A 100 25.04 0.15 -8.66
C TYR A 100 25.89 -1.01 -8.21
N LYS A 101 27.20 -0.77 -8.06
CA LYS A 101 28.18 -1.72 -7.58
C LYS A 101 29.03 -1.03 -6.54
N TYR A 102 29.09 -1.60 -5.35
CA TYR A 102 29.85 -1.08 -4.24
C TYR A 102 30.76 -2.14 -3.66
N ASP A 103 31.92 -1.69 -3.23
CA ASP A 103 32.90 -2.52 -2.52
C ASP A 103 32.72 -2.31 -1.01
N TYR A 104 32.52 -3.39 -0.28
CA TYR A 104 32.35 -3.44 1.17
C TYR A 104 33.52 -4.18 1.79
N ASP A 105 34.24 -3.52 2.70
CA ASP A 105 35.31 -4.18 3.46
C ASP A 105 34.68 -5.21 4.41
N LEU A 106 35.13 -6.44 4.32
CA LEU A 106 34.73 -7.51 5.22
C LEU A 106 35.63 -7.46 6.46
N VAL A 107 35.06 -6.94 7.56
CA VAL A 107 35.76 -6.79 8.82
C VAL A 107 35.20 -7.79 9.84
N ASN A 108 36.08 -8.58 10.46
CA ASN A 108 35.75 -9.51 11.52
C ASN A 108 36.78 -9.36 12.67
N ASN A 109 36.29 -9.12 13.89
CA ASN A 109 37.13 -8.82 15.05
C ASN A 109 38.14 -7.71 14.76
N ASP A 110 37.68 -6.56 14.27
CA ASP A 110 38.46 -5.39 13.89
C ASP A 110 39.59 -5.65 12.86
N THR A 111 39.58 -6.82 12.23
CA THR A 111 40.54 -7.19 11.19
C THR A 111 39.83 -7.33 9.84
N LYS A 112 40.38 -6.67 8.83
CA LYS A 112 39.92 -6.84 7.46
C LYS A 112 40.28 -8.24 6.96
N VAL A 113 39.30 -9.03 6.57
CA VAL A 113 39.45 -10.42 6.10
C VAL A 113 39.22 -10.57 4.61
N GLY A 114 38.66 -9.54 3.95
CA GLY A 114 38.39 -9.55 2.53
C GLY A 114 37.58 -8.35 2.06
N VAL A 115 37.03 -8.47 0.85
CA VAL A 115 36.14 -7.47 0.24
C VAL A 115 34.96 -8.18 -0.40
N ALA A 116 33.73 -7.70 -0.14
CA ALA A 116 32.54 -8.09 -0.89
C ALA A 116 32.19 -7.02 -1.92
N LYS A 117 32.08 -7.39 -3.18
CA LYS A 117 31.46 -6.55 -4.21
C LYS A 117 29.99 -6.90 -4.27
N ILE A 118 29.14 -5.92 -3.96
CA ILE A 118 27.69 -6.10 -3.93
C ILE A 118 27.09 -5.20 -5.00
N SER A 119 26.35 -5.81 -5.95
CA SER A 119 25.67 -5.11 -7.03
C SER A 119 24.18 -5.28 -6.89
N TYR A 120 23.44 -4.19 -7.08
CA TYR A 120 21.97 -4.19 -7.04
C TYR A 120 21.38 -3.06 -7.89
N TYR A 121 20.12 -3.21 -8.25
CA TYR A 121 19.37 -2.18 -8.98
C TYR A 121 18.73 -1.20 -7.99
N SER A 122 18.97 0.09 -8.13
CA SER A 122 18.49 1.14 -7.21
C SER A 122 17.90 2.33 -7.97
N PRO A 123 16.89 3.05 -7.46
CA PRO A 123 16.37 2.99 -6.07
C PRO A 123 15.21 2.00 -5.90
N TYR A 124 15.45 0.75 -6.01
CA TYR A 124 14.39 -0.22 -5.89
C TYR A 124 14.85 -1.48 -5.15
N SER A 125 14.15 -1.82 -4.07
CA SER A 125 14.48 -2.98 -3.22
C SER A 125 13.30 -3.92 -2.99
N MET A 126 12.28 -3.87 -3.85
CA MET A 126 11.19 -4.82 -3.71
C MET A 126 11.54 -6.13 -4.40
N ASN A 127 11.56 -7.19 -3.62
CA ASN A 127 11.61 -8.56 -4.13
C ASN A 127 10.23 -9.00 -4.64
N GLU A 128 10.13 -10.20 -5.15
CA GLU A 128 8.87 -10.73 -5.69
C GLU A 128 7.73 -10.80 -4.62
N ILE A 129 8.09 -10.98 -3.36
CA ILE A 129 7.15 -11.03 -2.22
C ILE A 129 6.50 -9.65 -2.02
N ASP A 130 7.29 -8.58 -2.09
CA ASP A 130 6.79 -7.21 -1.95
C ASP A 130 5.80 -6.84 -3.05
N PHE A 131 6.05 -7.26 -4.28
CA PHE A 131 5.10 -7.04 -5.39
C PHE A 131 3.78 -7.77 -5.18
N LYS A 132 3.83 -9.05 -4.77
CA LYS A 132 2.62 -9.83 -4.47
C LYS A 132 1.83 -9.21 -3.31
N PHE A 133 2.52 -8.70 -2.30
CA PHE A 133 1.88 -8.01 -1.18
C PHE A 133 1.18 -6.71 -1.63
N LEU A 134 1.83 -5.89 -2.45
CA LEU A 134 1.23 -4.66 -2.98
C LEU A 134 0.02 -4.94 -3.87
N ASP A 135 0.07 -5.97 -4.71
CA ASP A 135 -1.07 -6.37 -5.52
C ASP A 135 -2.26 -6.84 -4.67
N ALA A 136 -1.99 -7.62 -3.63
CA ALA A 136 -3.01 -8.04 -2.67
C ALA A 136 -3.62 -6.85 -1.93
N LEU A 137 -2.78 -5.90 -1.49
CA LEU A 137 -3.22 -4.68 -0.81
C LEU A 137 -4.09 -3.81 -1.73
N ASN A 138 -3.66 -3.58 -2.98
CA ASN A 138 -4.44 -2.82 -3.96
C ASN A 138 -5.79 -3.45 -4.24
N LYS A 139 -5.83 -4.77 -4.39
CA LYS A 139 -7.07 -5.52 -4.59
C LYS A 139 -8.01 -5.40 -3.38
N LEU A 140 -7.47 -5.50 -2.17
CA LEU A 140 -8.24 -5.30 -0.94
C LEU A 140 -8.84 -3.89 -0.87
N LEU A 141 -8.03 -2.85 -1.13
CA LEU A 141 -8.49 -1.47 -1.14
C LEU A 141 -9.58 -1.22 -2.18
N LEU A 142 -9.47 -1.81 -3.37
CA LEU A 142 -10.48 -1.72 -4.40
C LEU A 142 -11.80 -2.35 -3.94
N VAL A 143 -11.76 -3.55 -3.38
CA VAL A 143 -12.95 -4.24 -2.86
C VAL A 143 -13.62 -3.43 -1.75
N LEU A 144 -12.83 -2.90 -0.80
CA LEU A 144 -13.36 -2.06 0.27
C LEU A 144 -13.95 -0.75 -0.27
N GLY A 145 -13.29 -0.11 -1.24
CA GLY A 145 -13.78 1.12 -1.87
C GLY A 145 -15.12 0.91 -2.57
N VAL A 146 -15.23 -0.13 -3.40
CA VAL A 146 -16.50 -0.47 -4.08
C VAL A 146 -17.57 -0.82 -3.06
N GLY A 147 -17.24 -1.61 -2.04
CA GLY A 147 -18.17 -1.97 -0.97
C GLY A 147 -18.72 -0.73 -0.23
N ALA A 148 -17.85 0.23 0.09
CA ALA A 148 -18.26 1.47 0.75
C ALA A 148 -19.24 2.30 -0.12
N VAL A 149 -18.97 2.40 -1.43
CA VAL A 149 -19.87 3.10 -2.36
C VAL A 149 -21.26 2.44 -2.41
N VAL A 150 -21.31 1.12 -2.46
CA VAL A 150 -22.59 0.37 -2.47
C VAL A 150 -23.36 0.61 -1.16
N VAL A 151 -22.69 0.51 -0.01
CA VAL A 151 -23.31 0.74 1.30
C VAL A 151 -23.83 2.19 1.40
N ALA A 152 -23.02 3.16 0.98
CA ALA A 152 -23.43 4.57 0.97
C ALA A 152 -24.64 4.83 0.07
N GLY A 153 -24.66 4.22 -1.12
CA GLY A 153 -25.79 4.33 -2.06
C GLY A 153 -27.09 3.75 -1.49
N ILE A 154 -27.02 2.56 -0.90
CA ILE A 154 -28.18 1.92 -0.25
C ILE A 154 -28.66 2.78 0.92
N SER A 155 -27.75 3.22 1.80
CA SER A 155 -28.09 4.06 2.95
C SER A 155 -28.71 5.39 2.52
N GLY A 156 -28.14 6.03 1.49
CA GLY A 156 -28.67 7.27 0.90
C GLY A 156 -30.09 7.10 0.34
N TYR A 157 -30.35 5.99 -0.36
CA TYR A 157 -31.67 5.67 -0.87
C TYR A 157 -32.71 5.53 0.26
N PHE A 158 -32.36 4.81 1.32
CA PHE A 158 -33.26 4.66 2.48
C PHE A 158 -33.50 6.01 3.18
N LEU A 159 -32.45 6.80 3.36
CA LEU A 159 -32.56 8.12 3.97
C LEU A 159 -33.49 9.05 3.16
N ALA A 160 -33.29 9.10 1.85
CA ALA A 160 -34.13 9.87 0.95
C ALA A 160 -35.61 9.43 1.05
N LYS A 161 -35.87 8.13 0.97
CA LYS A 161 -37.22 7.57 0.94
C LYS A 161 -37.98 7.71 2.26
N TYR A 162 -37.30 7.50 3.38
CA TYR A 162 -37.95 7.43 4.69
C TYR A 162 -37.88 8.73 5.49
N ILE A 163 -37.00 9.65 5.15
CA ILE A 163 -36.83 10.91 5.87
C ILE A 163 -37.03 12.11 4.93
N SER A 164 -36.22 12.26 3.88
CA SER A 164 -36.23 13.47 3.06
C SER A 164 -37.55 13.68 2.33
N ASN A 165 -38.06 12.67 1.63
CA ASN A 165 -39.32 12.79 0.90
C ASN A 165 -40.55 13.11 1.78
N PRO A 166 -40.74 12.48 2.96
CA PRO A 166 -41.80 12.87 3.87
C PRO A 166 -41.68 14.30 4.40
N ILE A 167 -40.46 14.76 4.72
CA ILE A 167 -40.23 16.15 5.17
C ILE A 167 -40.60 17.15 4.08
N GLU A 168 -40.20 16.90 2.84
CA GLU A 168 -40.57 17.75 1.69
C GLU A 168 -42.08 17.86 1.54
N LYS A 169 -42.83 16.75 1.68
CA LYS A 169 -44.28 16.74 1.64
C LYS A 169 -44.94 17.52 2.79
N VAL A 170 -44.39 17.42 4.01
CA VAL A 170 -44.84 18.23 5.13
C VAL A 170 -44.66 19.72 4.82
N THR A 171 -43.50 20.11 4.34
CA THR A 171 -43.16 21.49 3.98
C THR A 171 -44.09 22.02 2.89
N ASP A 172 -44.34 21.23 1.80
CA ASP A 172 -45.22 21.65 0.74
C ASP A 172 -46.71 21.79 1.21
N THR A 173 -47.16 20.87 2.08
CA THR A 173 -48.48 20.95 2.68
C THR A 173 -48.64 22.19 3.57
N THR A 174 -47.65 22.45 4.41
CA THR A 174 -47.66 23.63 5.29
C THR A 174 -47.65 24.94 4.50
N ARG A 175 -46.91 25.00 3.38
CA ARG A 175 -46.95 26.13 2.46
C ARG A 175 -48.33 26.35 1.87
N LYS A 176 -49.01 25.31 1.37
CA LYS A 176 -50.34 25.39 0.82
C LYS A 176 -51.39 25.84 1.86
N ILE A 177 -51.24 25.42 3.12
CA ILE A 177 -52.08 25.90 4.23
C ILE A 177 -51.85 27.40 4.44
N SER A 178 -50.60 27.87 4.42
CA SER A 178 -50.30 29.32 4.59
C SER A 178 -50.84 30.17 3.43
N GLU A 179 -51.05 29.62 2.27
CA GLU A 179 -51.69 30.24 1.09
C GLU A 179 -53.23 30.23 1.14
N GLY A 180 -53.82 29.77 2.27
CA GLY A 180 -55.29 29.76 2.46
C GLY A 180 -55.97 28.44 1.99
N ASN A 181 -55.24 27.44 1.58
CA ASN A 181 -55.83 26.16 1.17
C ASN A 181 -55.91 25.20 2.36
N TYR A 182 -56.98 25.28 3.14
CA TYR A 182 -57.19 24.45 4.34
C TYR A 182 -57.84 23.09 4.10
N ASN A 183 -58.28 22.82 2.85
CA ASN A 183 -58.88 21.52 2.47
C ASN A 183 -57.86 20.42 2.11
N ILE A 184 -56.67 20.51 2.63
CA ILE A 184 -55.56 19.60 2.38
C ILE A 184 -55.35 18.68 3.58
N GLU A 185 -55.26 17.37 3.31
CA GLU A 185 -54.91 16.35 4.28
C GLU A 185 -53.75 15.51 3.80
N MET A 186 -52.75 15.32 4.63
CA MET A 186 -51.62 14.42 4.34
C MET A 186 -52.06 12.98 4.62
N LYS A 187 -52.28 12.19 3.51
CA LYS A 187 -52.67 10.78 3.60
C LYS A 187 -51.52 9.77 3.54
N ASN A 188 -50.28 10.24 3.48
CA ASN A 188 -49.10 9.35 3.30
C ASN A 188 -48.84 8.48 4.52
N ASN A 189 -48.47 7.24 4.27
CA ASN A 189 -48.03 6.31 5.31
C ASN A 189 -46.59 6.61 5.72
N ILE A 190 -46.42 7.33 6.81
CA ILE A 190 -45.16 7.70 7.38
C ILE A 190 -44.80 6.66 8.45
N LYS A 191 -43.59 6.07 8.35
CA LYS A 191 -43.17 4.98 9.23
C LYS A 191 -42.40 5.44 10.47
N THR A 192 -41.84 6.65 10.44
CA THR A 192 -41.07 7.23 11.55
C THR A 192 -42.02 7.91 12.52
N LYS A 193 -41.89 7.64 13.82
CA LYS A 193 -42.77 8.16 14.88
C LYS A 193 -42.82 9.68 14.87
N GLU A 194 -41.67 10.32 14.82
CA GLU A 194 -41.52 11.78 14.87
C GLU A 194 -42.19 12.46 13.65
N LEU A 195 -42.04 11.88 12.48
CA LEU A 195 -42.65 12.39 11.26
C LEU A 195 -44.18 12.12 11.22
N LEU A 196 -44.62 11.05 11.86
CA LEU A 196 -46.06 10.77 12.02
C LEU A 196 -46.71 11.79 12.95
N GLU A 197 -46.08 12.13 14.06
CA GLU A 197 -46.54 13.19 14.99
C GLU A 197 -46.57 14.55 14.28
N LEU A 198 -45.54 14.90 13.52
CA LEU A 198 -45.49 16.12 12.72
C LEU A 198 -46.63 16.19 11.71
N LYS A 199 -46.85 15.09 10.95
CA LYS A 199 -47.98 14.98 10.03
C LYS A 199 -49.33 15.24 10.72
N ASN A 200 -49.56 14.61 11.87
CA ASN A 200 -50.80 14.75 12.61
C ASN A 200 -51.00 16.19 13.11
N ALA A 201 -49.97 16.83 13.60
CA ALA A 201 -50.01 18.24 14.03
C ALA A 201 -50.34 19.19 12.86
N VAL A 202 -49.76 18.97 11.65
CA VAL A 202 -50.07 19.78 10.47
C VAL A 202 -51.50 19.56 9.98
N ASN A 203 -52.02 18.32 9.98
CA ASN A 203 -53.39 18.05 9.61
C ASN A 203 -54.38 18.68 10.62
N GLN A 204 -54.06 18.64 11.92
CA GLN A 204 -54.93 19.28 12.93
C GLN A 204 -54.88 20.80 12.82
N MET A 205 -53.76 21.40 12.49
CA MET A 205 -53.67 22.86 12.24
C MET A 205 -54.55 23.24 11.04
N ALA A 206 -54.49 22.50 9.91
CA ALA A 206 -55.31 22.73 8.74
C ALA A 206 -56.82 22.64 9.09
N TYR A 207 -57.20 21.63 9.84
CA TYR A 207 -58.62 21.45 10.30
C TYR A 207 -59.08 22.61 11.18
N ASN A 208 -58.28 23.06 12.12
CA ASN A 208 -58.63 24.18 13.02
C ASN A 208 -58.78 25.50 12.24
N LEU A 209 -57.89 25.78 11.28
CA LEU A 209 -57.98 26.98 10.43
C LEU A 209 -59.22 26.97 9.55
N LYS A 210 -59.52 25.81 8.97
CA LYS A 210 -60.74 25.63 8.17
C LYS A 210 -62.02 25.97 8.96
N ASN A 211 -62.11 25.55 10.24
CA ASN A 211 -63.25 25.81 11.10
C ASN A 211 -63.33 27.26 11.59
N GLN A 212 -62.26 28.04 11.52
CA GLN A 212 -62.29 29.46 11.90
C GLN A 212 -62.73 30.40 10.77
N GLU A 213 -62.67 29.91 9.50
CA GLU A 213 -63.15 30.66 8.34
C GLU A 213 -64.63 30.44 8.00
N MET A 214 -65.27 29.46 8.62
CA MET A 214 -66.71 29.20 8.47
C MET A 214 -67.50 29.96 9.53
#